data_99f100cbe32b8fcfff99e837c81a75d3
#
_entry.id   99f100cbe32b8fcfff99e837c81a75d3
#
_cell.length_a   1.000
_cell.length_b   1.000
_cell.length_c   1.000
_cell.angle_alpha   90.00
_cell.angle_beta   90.00
_cell.angle_gamma   90.00
#
_symmetry.space_group_name_H-M   'P 1'
#
loop_
_entity.id
_entity.type
_entity.pdbx_description
1 polymer ?
#
loop_
_entity_poly.entity_id
_entity_poly.type
_entity_poly.pdbx_seq_one_letter_code
_entity_poly.pdbx_strand_id
1 'polypeptide(L)'
;MSVNITQFNNYVAAGEFSVGVNTNENNNLLETITFVEEEHLTRLLGARLYNALQTDLAINNDGTATAQKWIDFINGVSYVDPSASDYTINYQGVFRMLKGFVFWQYISEHQYKRTSTGVRKLNAENSSMVDTQMTNALIRRKYNKSVDLYLCAQHFIDDYKTYEATASNIVESPATTYTVTISDTKYLANGDTVTIEGNEYTVANLVDDTSFEFTATTGLTFTDLTVSYEPFPDFKPVKPKYISFA
;
A
#
# COMPACT_ATOMS: atom_id res chain seq x y z
N MET A 1 -6.78 12.81 -11.29
CA MET A 1 -6.21 11.56 -11.82
C MET A 1 -5.58 10.85 -10.65
N SER A 2 -5.81 9.56 -10.51
CA SER A 2 -5.10 8.76 -9.51
C SER A 2 -3.63 8.64 -9.89
N VAL A 3 -2.75 8.73 -8.89
CA VAL A 3 -1.31 8.52 -9.10
C VAL A 3 -1.03 7.04 -8.90
N ASN A 4 -0.43 6.40 -9.89
CA ASN A 4 -0.11 4.98 -9.81
C ASN A 4 1.14 4.78 -8.94
N ILE A 5 1.08 3.82 -8.01
CA ILE A 5 2.22 3.38 -7.19
C ILE A 5 3.37 2.87 -8.07
N THR A 6 3.01 2.24 -9.18
CA THR A 6 3.97 1.57 -10.04
C THR A 6 4.04 2.29 -11.37
N GLN A 7 5.21 2.83 -11.65
CA GLN A 7 5.47 3.36 -12.97
C GLN A 7 5.53 2.21 -13.99
N PHE A 8 5.04 2.47 -15.19
CA PHE A 8 5.08 1.55 -16.32
C PHE A 8 6.46 0.86 -16.47
N ASN A 9 7.54 1.64 -16.38
CA ASN A 9 8.90 1.15 -16.49
C ASN A 9 9.26 0.08 -15.45
N ASN A 10 8.67 0.11 -14.26
CA ASN A 10 8.93 -0.88 -13.20
C ASN A 10 8.31 -2.25 -13.53
N TYR A 11 7.20 -2.29 -14.26
CA TYR A 11 6.62 -3.54 -14.75
C TYR A 11 7.45 -4.13 -15.89
N VAL A 12 7.91 -3.30 -16.83
CA VAL A 12 8.70 -3.71 -17.98
C VAL A 12 10.13 -4.12 -17.58
N ALA A 13 10.77 -3.34 -16.69
CA ALA A 13 12.13 -3.61 -16.22
C ALA A 13 12.26 -4.92 -15.43
N ALA A 14 11.17 -5.39 -14.81
CA ALA A 14 11.18 -6.66 -14.07
C ALA A 14 11.18 -7.90 -14.98
N GLY A 15 11.14 -7.74 -16.31
CA GLY A 15 11.14 -8.85 -17.27
C GLY A 15 9.90 -9.75 -17.22
N GLU A 16 8.89 -9.38 -16.43
CA GLU A 16 7.65 -10.15 -16.30
C GLU A 16 6.67 -9.87 -17.45
N PHE A 17 6.82 -8.72 -18.09
CA PHE A 17 6.03 -8.31 -19.24
C PHE A 17 6.96 -8.02 -20.42
N SER A 18 6.91 -8.87 -21.43
CA SER A 18 7.51 -8.58 -22.73
C SER A 18 6.52 -7.70 -23.49
N VAL A 19 6.59 -6.40 -23.28
CA VAL A 19 5.78 -5.46 -24.05
C VAL A 19 6.57 -5.12 -25.30
N GLY A 20 5.98 -5.37 -26.47
CA GLY A 20 6.56 -4.93 -27.75
C GLY A 20 6.70 -3.40 -27.78
N VAL A 21 7.53 -2.90 -28.69
CA VAL A 21 7.77 -1.45 -28.89
C VAL A 21 6.51 -0.71 -29.41
N ASN A 22 5.36 -1.37 -29.39
CA ASN A 22 4.11 -0.86 -29.93
C ASN A 22 3.41 0.05 -28.91
N THR A 23 3.20 1.31 -29.27
CA THR A 23 2.55 2.33 -28.41
C THR A 23 1.16 1.91 -27.92
N ASN A 24 0.41 1.13 -28.70
CA ASN A 24 -0.92 0.67 -28.32
C ASN A 24 -0.87 -0.39 -27.21
N GLU A 25 0.12 -1.30 -27.23
CA GLU A 25 0.31 -2.30 -26.16
C GLU A 25 0.73 -1.65 -24.86
N ASN A 26 1.57 -0.60 -24.94
CA ASN A 26 1.98 0.18 -23.79
C ASN A 26 0.79 0.90 -23.14
N ASN A 27 -0.10 1.51 -23.94
CA ASN A 27 -1.31 2.17 -23.43
C ASN A 27 -2.26 1.17 -22.76
N ASN A 28 -2.47 0.02 -23.38
CA ASN A 28 -3.32 -1.04 -22.82
C ASN A 28 -2.79 -1.56 -21.46
N LEU A 29 -1.46 -1.73 -21.35
CA LEU A 29 -0.84 -2.14 -20.09
C LEU A 29 -0.99 -1.04 -19.03
N LEU A 30 -0.81 0.22 -19.39
CA LEU A 30 -0.99 1.34 -18.46
C LEU A 30 -2.44 1.44 -17.96
N GLU A 31 -3.42 1.27 -18.84
CA GLU A 31 -4.84 1.23 -18.46
C GLU A 31 -5.12 0.05 -17.51
N THR A 32 -4.58 -1.12 -17.80
CA THR A 32 -4.70 -2.30 -16.92
C THR A 32 -4.05 -2.07 -15.55
N ILE A 33 -2.86 -1.45 -15.51
CA ILE A 33 -2.18 -1.09 -14.25
C ILE A 33 -3.07 -0.16 -13.42
N THR A 34 -3.55 0.93 -14.03
CA THR A 34 -4.38 1.93 -13.34
C THR A 34 -5.65 1.29 -12.77
N PHE A 35 -6.34 0.49 -13.58
CA PHE A 35 -7.56 -0.20 -13.15
C PHE A 35 -7.32 -1.18 -11.99
N VAL A 36 -6.28 -2.00 -12.10
CA VAL A 36 -5.96 -3.02 -11.10
C VAL A 36 -5.50 -2.38 -9.79
N GLU A 37 -4.67 -1.35 -9.85
CA GLU A 37 -4.23 -0.63 -8.64
C GLU A 37 -5.42 0.01 -7.93
N GLU A 38 -6.27 0.73 -8.64
CA GLU A 38 -7.44 1.38 -8.06
C GLU A 38 -8.40 0.35 -7.45
N GLU A 39 -8.74 -0.72 -8.16
CA GLU A 39 -9.66 -1.74 -7.67
C GLU A 39 -9.12 -2.46 -6.43
N HIS A 40 -7.88 -2.96 -6.50
CA HIS A 40 -7.35 -3.79 -5.42
C HIS A 40 -6.93 -2.97 -4.21
N LEU A 41 -6.37 -1.77 -4.39
CA LEU A 41 -6.00 -0.91 -3.26
C LEU A 41 -7.23 -0.31 -2.58
N THR A 42 -8.24 0.12 -3.33
CA THR A 42 -9.50 0.59 -2.73
C THR A 42 -10.19 -0.53 -1.93
N ARG A 43 -10.15 -1.75 -2.44
CA ARG A 43 -10.70 -2.92 -1.73
C ARG A 43 -9.87 -3.29 -0.49
N LEU A 44 -8.54 -3.16 -0.56
CA LEU A 44 -7.64 -3.47 0.55
C LEU A 44 -7.74 -2.43 1.67
N LEU A 45 -7.65 -1.16 1.32
CA LEU A 45 -7.54 -0.06 2.27
C LEU A 45 -8.89 0.54 2.69
N GLY A 46 -9.92 0.38 1.86
CA GLY A 46 -11.13 1.19 1.94
C GLY A 46 -10.91 2.61 1.39
N ALA A 47 -12.01 3.32 1.11
CA ALA A 47 -11.95 4.61 0.43
C ALA A 47 -11.14 5.67 1.19
N ARG A 48 -11.23 5.70 2.54
CA ARG A 48 -10.54 6.71 3.36
C ARG A 48 -9.02 6.56 3.28
N LEU A 49 -8.50 5.36 3.57
CA LEU A 49 -7.05 5.11 3.53
C LEU A 49 -6.51 5.16 2.10
N TYR A 50 -7.29 4.71 1.11
CA TYR A 50 -6.90 4.86 -0.30
C TYR A 50 -6.75 6.33 -0.70
N ASN A 51 -7.67 7.20 -0.30
CA ASN A 51 -7.56 8.63 -0.55
C ASN A 51 -6.36 9.25 0.20
N ALA A 52 -6.07 8.82 1.43
CA ALA A 52 -4.90 9.28 2.16
C ALA A 52 -3.59 8.86 1.45
N LEU A 53 -3.50 7.63 0.96
CA LEU A 53 -2.39 7.16 0.13
C LEU A 53 -2.27 8.00 -1.16
N GLN A 54 -3.37 8.27 -1.87
CA GLN A 54 -3.35 9.07 -3.09
C GLN A 54 -2.91 10.52 -2.82
N THR A 55 -3.28 11.08 -1.68
CA THR A 55 -2.84 12.43 -1.26
C THR A 55 -1.34 12.46 -1.02
N ASP A 56 -0.77 11.44 -0.38
CA ASP A 56 0.67 11.34 -0.16
C ASP A 56 1.44 11.14 -1.48
N LEU A 57 0.97 10.26 -2.36
CA LEU A 57 1.58 10.02 -3.67
C LEU A 57 1.55 11.27 -4.58
N ALA A 58 0.54 12.13 -4.43
CA ALA A 58 0.41 13.36 -5.20
C ALA A 58 1.47 14.41 -4.85
N ILE A 59 2.13 14.31 -3.69
CA ILE A 59 3.18 15.24 -3.26
C ILE A 59 4.33 15.21 -4.27
N ASN A 60 4.82 14.03 -4.62
CA ASN A 60 5.91 13.86 -5.59
C ASN A 60 5.39 13.71 -7.03
N ASN A 61 4.13 13.29 -7.20
CA ASN A 61 3.47 13.04 -8.49
C ASN A 61 4.23 12.06 -9.42
N ASP A 62 5.04 11.18 -8.84
CA ASP A 62 5.86 10.19 -9.55
C ASP A 62 5.59 8.74 -9.09
N GLY A 63 4.61 8.56 -8.19
CA GLY A 63 4.26 7.27 -7.60
C GLY A 63 5.11 6.87 -6.40
N THR A 64 6.00 7.76 -5.91
CA THR A 64 6.76 7.53 -4.68
C THR A 64 6.06 8.16 -3.49
N ALA A 65 5.88 7.38 -2.44
CA ALA A 65 5.30 7.85 -1.18
C ALA A 65 6.31 8.69 -0.40
N THR A 66 5.82 9.64 0.39
CA THR A 66 6.63 10.50 1.27
C THR A 66 6.54 10.06 2.73
N ALA A 67 5.36 9.68 3.21
CA ALA A 67 5.20 9.20 4.57
C ALA A 67 5.74 7.76 4.73
N GLN A 68 6.51 7.50 5.78
CA GLN A 68 7.17 6.22 6.02
C GLN A 68 6.19 5.04 6.04
N LYS A 69 4.98 5.23 6.59
CA LYS A 69 3.93 4.20 6.57
C LYS A 69 3.56 3.73 5.16
N TRP A 70 3.50 4.66 4.21
CA TRP A 70 3.18 4.33 2.82
C TRP A 70 4.39 3.77 2.07
N ILE A 71 5.62 4.24 2.39
CA ILE A 71 6.85 3.68 1.85
C ILE A 71 6.97 2.20 2.21
N ASP A 72 6.81 1.87 3.50
CA ASP A 72 6.88 0.50 4.01
C ASP A 72 5.72 -0.36 3.48
N PHE A 73 4.52 0.20 3.42
CA PHE A 73 3.36 -0.47 2.85
C PHE A 73 3.57 -0.86 1.36
N ILE A 74 4.14 0.04 0.56
CA ILE A 74 4.34 -0.18 -0.88
C ILE A 74 5.50 -1.13 -1.13
N ASN A 75 6.66 -0.86 -0.52
CA ASN A 75 7.92 -1.53 -0.85
C ASN A 75 8.17 -2.78 0.00
N GLY A 76 7.54 -2.87 1.16
CA GLY A 76 7.77 -3.90 2.15
C GLY A 76 8.83 -3.52 3.17
N VAL A 77 8.77 -4.17 4.32
CA VAL A 77 9.65 -3.95 5.47
C VAL A 77 9.77 -5.22 6.30
N SER A 78 10.90 -5.38 6.99
CA SER A 78 11.05 -6.39 8.03
C SER A 78 10.77 -5.75 9.38
N TYR A 79 9.89 -6.33 10.18
CA TYR A 79 9.52 -5.84 11.50
C TYR A 79 9.35 -6.97 12.49
N VAL A 80 9.45 -6.66 13.77
CA VAL A 80 9.23 -7.63 14.85
C VAL A 80 7.73 -7.84 15.02
N ASP A 81 7.30 -9.10 15.12
CA ASP A 81 5.90 -9.44 15.34
C ASP A 81 5.42 -8.86 16.69
N PRO A 82 4.39 -8.00 16.71
CA PRO A 82 3.90 -7.43 17.96
C PRO A 82 3.39 -8.48 18.96
N SER A 83 3.01 -9.67 18.48
CA SER A 83 2.55 -10.79 19.32
C SER A 83 3.68 -11.71 19.78
N ALA A 84 4.86 -11.65 19.17
CA ALA A 84 6.00 -12.53 19.45
C ALA A 84 7.33 -11.80 19.20
N SER A 85 7.88 -11.19 20.24
CA SER A 85 9.05 -10.29 20.19
C SER A 85 10.34 -10.93 19.66
N ASP A 86 10.43 -12.24 19.56
CA ASP A 86 11.56 -13.01 19.03
C ASP A 86 11.38 -13.41 17.54
N TYR A 87 10.23 -13.09 16.94
CA TYR A 87 9.93 -13.41 15.55
C TYR A 87 9.93 -12.16 14.66
N THR A 88 10.67 -12.21 13.56
CA THR A 88 10.71 -11.14 12.56
C THR A 88 9.86 -11.50 11.35
N ILE A 89 8.87 -10.67 11.05
CA ILE A 89 8.04 -10.76 9.85
C ILE A 89 8.72 -10.00 8.72
N ASN A 90 8.83 -10.64 7.56
CA ASN A 90 9.32 -10.01 6.34
C ASN A 90 8.15 -9.71 5.41
N TYR A 91 7.56 -8.54 5.55
CA TYR A 91 6.49 -8.06 4.68
C TYR A 91 7.05 -7.62 3.32
N GLN A 92 6.48 -8.12 2.24
CA GLN A 92 7.04 -7.95 0.89
C GLN A 92 6.47 -6.76 0.10
N GLY A 93 5.60 -5.97 0.71
CA GLY A 93 4.96 -4.82 0.08
C GLY A 93 3.85 -5.15 -0.92
N VAL A 94 2.93 -4.19 -1.09
CA VAL A 94 1.80 -4.35 -2.04
C VAL A 94 2.24 -4.31 -3.49
N PHE A 95 3.41 -3.78 -3.80
CA PHE A 95 3.92 -3.75 -5.17
C PHE A 95 4.00 -5.14 -5.81
N ARG A 96 4.48 -6.15 -5.06
CA ARG A 96 4.51 -7.55 -5.54
C ARG A 96 3.13 -8.15 -5.74
N MET A 97 2.20 -7.81 -4.87
CA MET A 97 0.80 -8.21 -4.98
C MET A 97 0.18 -7.66 -6.27
N LEU A 98 0.32 -6.36 -6.50
CA LEU A 98 -0.22 -5.67 -7.67
C LEU A 98 0.34 -6.23 -8.98
N LYS A 99 1.64 -6.51 -9.06
CA LYS A 99 2.26 -7.14 -10.24
C LYS A 99 1.56 -8.43 -10.65
N GLY A 100 1.22 -9.28 -9.70
CA GLY A 100 0.56 -10.54 -10.03
C GLY A 100 -0.90 -10.36 -10.48
N PHE A 101 -1.64 -9.42 -9.90
CA PHE A 101 -2.99 -9.07 -10.35
C PHE A 101 -2.97 -8.41 -11.73
N VAL A 102 -2.05 -7.48 -12.00
CA VAL A 102 -1.87 -6.88 -13.33
C VAL A 102 -1.51 -7.96 -14.36
N PHE A 103 -0.60 -8.88 -14.03
CA PHE A 103 -0.28 -9.99 -14.92
C PHE A 103 -1.51 -10.83 -15.26
N TRP A 104 -2.30 -11.20 -14.24
CA TRP A 104 -3.51 -11.98 -14.43
C TRP A 104 -4.53 -11.24 -15.32
N GLN A 105 -4.80 -9.97 -15.04
CA GLN A 105 -5.76 -9.17 -15.79
C GLN A 105 -5.31 -8.96 -17.24
N TYR A 106 -4.06 -8.51 -17.42
CA TYR A 106 -3.49 -8.24 -18.72
C TYR A 106 -3.49 -9.47 -19.64
N ILE A 107 -3.02 -10.62 -19.17
CA ILE A 107 -3.02 -11.84 -19.97
C ILE A 107 -4.44 -12.32 -20.26
N SER A 108 -5.34 -12.25 -19.29
CA SER A 108 -6.75 -12.67 -19.48
C SER A 108 -7.47 -11.83 -20.54
N GLU A 109 -7.20 -10.53 -20.62
CA GLU A 109 -7.81 -9.63 -21.59
C GLU A 109 -7.16 -9.71 -22.97
N HIS A 110 -5.84 -9.90 -23.03
CA HIS A 110 -5.08 -9.84 -24.28
C HIS A 110 -4.91 -11.19 -24.98
N GLN A 111 -5.33 -12.30 -24.37
CA GLN A 111 -5.39 -13.60 -25.05
C GLN A 111 -6.42 -13.63 -26.19
N TYR A 112 -7.39 -12.72 -26.17
CA TYR A 112 -8.48 -12.69 -27.13
C TYR A 112 -8.61 -11.31 -27.78
N LYS A 113 -8.49 -11.24 -29.09
CA LYS A 113 -8.72 -10.02 -29.87
C LYS A 113 -10.13 -10.02 -30.43
N ARG A 114 -10.90 -8.96 -30.16
CA ARG A 114 -12.17 -8.70 -30.87
C ARG A 114 -11.86 -8.30 -32.30
N THR A 115 -12.44 -9.03 -33.26
CA THR A 115 -12.39 -8.70 -34.67
C THR A 115 -13.82 -8.49 -35.16
N SER A 116 -13.99 -7.89 -36.35
CA SER A 116 -15.31 -7.73 -36.99
C SER A 116 -16.04 -9.06 -37.24
N THR A 117 -15.32 -10.18 -37.20
CA THR A 117 -15.84 -11.54 -37.39
C THR A 117 -15.95 -12.34 -36.08
N GLY A 118 -15.77 -11.70 -34.92
CA GLY A 118 -15.88 -12.32 -33.59
C GLY A 118 -14.60 -12.24 -32.76
N VAL A 119 -14.57 -12.99 -31.67
CA VAL A 119 -13.42 -13.06 -30.77
C VAL A 119 -12.43 -14.12 -31.26
N ARG A 120 -11.21 -13.73 -31.54
CA ARG A 120 -10.14 -14.65 -31.97
C ARG A 120 -9.01 -14.69 -30.96
N LYS A 121 -8.45 -15.89 -30.75
CA LYS A 121 -7.20 -16.06 -29.98
C LYS A 121 -6.02 -15.57 -30.81
N LEU A 122 -5.14 -14.76 -30.22
CA LEU A 122 -3.91 -14.31 -30.88
C LEU A 122 -2.94 -15.48 -30.98
N ASN A 123 -2.67 -15.93 -32.21
CA ASN A 123 -1.60 -16.87 -32.52
C ASN A 123 -0.50 -16.10 -33.25
N ALA A 124 0.71 -16.09 -32.70
CA ALA A 124 1.86 -15.57 -33.44
C ALA A 124 2.30 -16.60 -34.48
N GLU A 125 2.53 -16.15 -35.73
CA GLU A 125 2.84 -17.03 -36.89
C GLU A 125 4.07 -17.94 -36.71
N ASN A 126 4.97 -17.62 -35.76
CA ASN A 126 6.22 -18.35 -35.53
C ASN A 126 6.43 -18.82 -34.08
N SER A 127 5.39 -18.84 -33.24
CA SER A 127 5.48 -19.38 -31.88
C SER A 127 4.76 -20.73 -31.77
N SER A 128 5.44 -21.74 -31.24
CA SER A 128 4.77 -22.96 -30.79
C SER A 128 3.69 -22.59 -29.77
N MET A 129 2.47 -23.05 -29.97
CA MET A 129 1.37 -22.82 -29.02
C MET A 129 1.78 -23.33 -27.65
N VAL A 130 1.95 -22.41 -26.71
CA VAL A 130 2.03 -22.80 -25.30
C VAL A 130 0.70 -23.47 -24.96
N ASP A 131 0.76 -24.65 -24.36
CA ASP A 131 -0.42 -25.40 -23.96
C ASP A 131 -1.34 -24.46 -23.11
N THR A 132 -2.59 -24.38 -23.53
CA THR A 132 -3.62 -23.56 -22.87
C THR A 132 -3.74 -23.95 -21.39
N GLN A 133 -3.55 -25.23 -21.05
CA GLN A 133 -3.60 -25.71 -19.66
C GLN A 133 -2.42 -25.15 -18.84
N MET A 134 -1.21 -25.16 -19.40
CA MET A 134 -0.02 -24.59 -18.73
C MET A 134 -0.17 -23.08 -18.54
N THR A 135 -0.67 -22.37 -19.55
CA THR A 135 -0.91 -20.92 -19.44
C THR A 135 -1.95 -20.60 -18.35
N ASN A 136 -3.07 -21.31 -18.34
CA ASN A 136 -4.09 -21.12 -17.33
C ASN A 136 -3.59 -21.48 -15.92
N ALA A 137 -2.78 -22.52 -15.79
CA ALA A 137 -2.16 -22.89 -14.51
C ALA A 137 -1.20 -21.81 -14.01
N LEU A 138 -0.41 -21.21 -14.90
CA LEU A 138 0.49 -20.09 -14.55
C LEU A 138 -0.29 -18.85 -14.09
N ILE A 139 -1.30 -18.46 -14.85
CA ILE A 139 -2.17 -17.32 -14.56
C ILE A 139 -2.82 -17.50 -13.18
N ARG A 140 -3.40 -18.68 -12.91
CA ARG A 140 -4.00 -19.01 -11.60
C ARG A 140 -2.98 -18.94 -10.47
N ARG A 141 -1.78 -19.52 -10.66
CA ARG A 141 -0.74 -19.50 -9.64
C ARG A 141 -0.31 -18.07 -9.30
N LYS A 142 -0.16 -17.21 -10.31
CA LYS A 142 0.20 -15.79 -10.13
C LYS A 142 -0.90 -15.04 -9.37
N TYR A 143 -2.17 -15.23 -9.75
CA TYR A 143 -3.31 -14.64 -9.06
C TYR A 143 -3.39 -15.08 -7.59
N ASN A 144 -3.38 -16.40 -7.33
CA ASN A 144 -3.50 -16.92 -5.97
C ASN A 144 -2.32 -16.48 -5.08
N LYS A 145 -1.10 -16.41 -5.64
CA LYS A 145 0.04 -15.84 -4.92
C LYS A 145 -0.17 -14.35 -4.59
N SER A 146 -0.83 -13.58 -5.45
CA SER A 146 -1.19 -12.19 -5.16
C SER A 146 -2.27 -12.10 -4.08
N VAL A 147 -3.19 -13.07 -4.00
CA VAL A 147 -4.14 -13.19 -2.90
C VAL A 147 -3.42 -13.46 -1.57
N ASP A 148 -2.40 -14.34 -1.55
CA ASP A 148 -1.59 -14.56 -0.35
C ASP A 148 -0.88 -13.27 0.09
N LEU A 149 -0.30 -12.52 -0.86
CA LEU A 149 0.34 -11.23 -0.58
C LEU A 149 -0.66 -10.16 -0.12
N TYR A 150 -1.89 -10.21 -0.62
CA TYR A 150 -2.99 -9.36 -0.15
C TYR A 150 -3.29 -9.62 1.33
N LEU A 151 -3.36 -10.89 1.73
CA LEU A 151 -3.54 -11.25 3.14
C LEU A 151 -2.35 -10.79 4.00
N CYS A 152 -1.11 -10.92 3.50
CA CYS A 152 0.07 -10.38 4.19
C CYS A 152 -0.02 -8.86 4.37
N ALA A 153 -0.54 -8.12 3.37
CA ALA A 153 -0.74 -6.68 3.49
C ALA A 153 -1.81 -6.33 4.54
N GLN A 154 -2.87 -7.12 4.65
CA GLN A 154 -3.86 -6.95 5.70
C GLN A 154 -3.26 -7.21 7.09
N HIS A 155 -2.45 -8.25 7.26
CA HIS A 155 -1.75 -8.51 8.51
C HIS A 155 -0.81 -7.36 8.90
N PHE A 156 -0.04 -6.85 7.94
CA PHE A 156 0.83 -5.69 8.17
C PHE A 156 0.04 -4.48 8.70
N ILE A 157 -1.10 -4.14 8.10
CA ILE A 157 -1.95 -3.04 8.57
C ILE A 157 -2.53 -3.34 9.96
N ASP A 158 -2.97 -4.58 10.20
CA ASP A 158 -3.59 -4.99 11.47
C ASP A 158 -2.56 -5.00 12.62
N ASP A 159 -1.30 -5.39 12.34
CA ASP A 159 -0.20 -5.34 13.29
C ASP A 159 0.16 -3.90 13.73
N TYR A 160 -0.10 -2.92 12.86
CA TYR A 160 0.08 -1.49 13.15
C TYR A 160 -1.25 -0.73 13.34
N LYS A 161 -2.31 -1.43 13.70
CA LYS A 161 -3.61 -0.79 13.93
C LYS A 161 -3.58 0.21 15.06
N THR A 162 -2.89 -0.11 16.13
CA THR A 162 -2.65 0.80 17.27
C THR A 162 -1.16 0.79 17.56
N TYR A 163 -0.55 1.95 17.57
CA TYR A 163 0.84 2.12 17.93
C TYR A 163 0.94 2.95 19.20
N GLU A 164 1.81 2.52 20.12
CA GLU A 164 2.07 3.21 21.37
C GLU A 164 3.55 3.48 21.51
N ALA A 165 3.90 4.71 21.86
CA ALA A 165 5.26 5.10 22.17
C ALA A 165 5.28 5.97 23.41
N THR A 166 6.38 5.96 24.16
CA THR A 166 6.54 6.79 25.34
C THR A 166 7.33 8.03 24.98
N ALA A 167 6.72 9.21 25.17
CA ALA A 167 7.40 10.48 25.07
C ALA A 167 8.41 10.64 26.22
N SER A 168 9.54 11.25 25.97
CA SER A 168 10.49 11.62 27.00
C SER A 168 10.12 12.92 27.71
N ASN A 169 9.38 13.80 27.03
CA ASN A 169 8.93 15.08 27.56
C ASN A 169 7.76 15.64 26.75
N ILE A 170 6.88 16.39 27.44
CA ILE A 170 5.81 17.21 26.82
C ILE A 170 5.85 18.58 27.48
N VAL A 171 6.14 19.61 26.69
CA VAL A 171 6.33 20.99 27.17
C VAL A 171 5.49 21.97 26.39
N GLU A 172 4.81 22.87 27.10
CA GLU A 172 4.12 24.03 26.52
C GLU A 172 5.13 25.08 26.08
N SER A 173 5.20 25.42 24.78
CA SER A 173 6.07 26.47 24.23
C SER A 173 5.79 26.77 22.77
N PRO A 174 5.29 27.93 22.38
CA PRO A 174 4.66 29.00 23.16
C PRO A 174 3.27 28.63 23.71
N ALA A 175 2.62 29.51 24.43
CA ALA A 175 1.29 29.30 24.99
C ALA A 175 0.32 28.64 23.97
N THR A 176 -0.41 27.62 24.40
CA THR A 176 -1.31 26.79 23.61
C THR A 176 -0.66 25.79 22.63
N THR A 177 0.67 25.82 22.43
CA THR A 177 1.39 24.84 21.63
C THR A 177 2.23 23.96 22.54
N TYR A 178 2.10 22.67 22.38
CA TYR A 178 2.84 21.65 23.15
C TYR A 178 3.80 20.93 22.22
N THR A 179 5.07 20.87 22.62
CA THR A 179 6.10 20.08 21.94
C THR A 179 6.26 18.76 22.67
N VAL A 180 6.06 17.66 21.97
CA VAL A 180 6.25 16.28 22.45
C VAL A 180 7.59 15.80 21.94
N THR A 181 8.52 15.48 22.85
CA THR A 181 9.80 14.87 22.51
C THR A 181 9.68 13.35 22.60
N ILE A 182 9.87 12.67 21.48
CA ILE A 182 9.64 11.23 21.34
C ILE A 182 10.65 10.65 20.35
N SER A 183 11.28 9.53 20.70
CA SER A 183 12.32 8.91 19.87
C SER A 183 11.79 7.91 18.85
N ASP A 184 10.49 7.68 18.83
CA ASP A 184 9.83 6.75 17.90
C ASP A 184 8.51 7.35 17.43
N THR A 185 8.53 7.93 16.24
CA THR A 185 7.38 8.53 15.56
C THR A 185 6.94 7.69 14.36
N LYS A 186 7.33 6.41 14.36
CA LYS A 186 7.09 5.51 13.24
C LYS A 186 5.62 5.51 12.81
N TYR A 187 5.41 5.76 11.51
CA TYR A 187 4.09 5.87 10.88
C TYR A 187 3.21 7.04 11.32
N LEU A 188 3.73 7.96 12.13
CA LEU A 188 3.05 9.20 12.42
C LEU A 188 3.24 10.20 11.27
N ALA A 189 2.24 11.04 11.01
CA ALA A 189 2.31 12.08 10.01
C ALA A 189 1.61 13.36 10.50
N ASN A 190 1.96 14.49 9.91
CA ASN A 190 1.25 15.74 10.17
C ASN A 190 -0.23 15.60 9.80
N GLY A 191 -1.12 16.02 10.71
CA GLY A 191 -2.56 15.87 10.58
C GLY A 191 -3.13 14.57 11.15
N ASP A 192 -2.30 13.60 11.54
CA ASP A 192 -2.76 12.42 12.26
C ASP A 192 -3.25 12.80 13.67
N THR A 193 -4.15 11.97 14.22
CA THR A 193 -4.65 12.14 15.58
C THR A 193 -3.86 11.24 16.53
N VAL A 194 -3.37 11.83 17.61
CA VAL A 194 -2.73 11.12 18.72
C VAL A 194 -3.57 11.23 19.97
N THR A 195 -3.54 10.20 20.81
CA THR A 195 -4.20 10.21 22.13
C THR A 195 -3.14 10.26 23.22
N ILE A 196 -3.25 11.22 24.14
CA ILE A 196 -2.41 11.37 25.32
C ILE A 196 -3.34 11.54 26.52
N GLU A 197 -3.18 10.69 27.55
CA GLU A 197 -4.06 10.67 28.74
C GLU A 197 -5.58 10.63 28.38
N GLY A 198 -5.94 9.91 27.29
CA GLY A 198 -7.33 9.78 26.84
C GLY A 198 -7.90 10.97 26.09
N ASN A 199 -7.12 12.02 25.83
CA ASN A 199 -7.52 13.17 25.01
C ASN A 199 -6.87 13.08 23.63
N GLU A 200 -7.64 13.46 22.61
CA GLU A 200 -7.17 13.47 21.21
C GLU A 200 -6.58 14.83 20.83
N TYR A 201 -5.45 14.78 20.14
CA TYR A 201 -4.74 15.95 19.64
C TYR A 201 -4.32 15.72 18.17
N THR A 202 -4.29 16.80 17.39
CA THR A 202 -3.83 16.75 16.00
C THR A 202 -2.35 17.07 15.91
N VAL A 203 -1.58 16.21 15.27
CA VAL A 203 -0.13 16.34 15.07
C VAL A 203 0.19 17.46 14.09
N ALA A 204 1.13 18.30 14.45
CA ALA A 204 1.71 19.35 13.62
C ALA A 204 3.24 19.36 13.79
N ASN A 205 3.94 19.94 12.82
CA ASN A 205 5.38 20.17 12.86
C ASN A 205 6.20 18.92 13.26
N LEU A 206 5.80 17.76 12.70
CA LEU A 206 6.47 16.49 12.95
C LEU A 206 7.93 16.54 12.46
N VAL A 207 8.85 16.18 13.35
CA VAL A 207 10.25 15.90 13.05
C VAL A 207 10.48 14.41 13.38
N ASP A 208 10.73 13.59 12.36
CA ASP A 208 10.85 12.15 12.49
C ASP A 208 11.79 11.73 13.61
N ASP A 209 11.36 10.76 14.42
CA ASP A 209 12.07 10.19 15.55
C ASP A 209 12.67 11.23 16.53
N THR A 210 12.05 12.40 16.61
CA THR A 210 12.53 13.48 17.47
C THR A 210 11.39 14.16 18.23
N SER A 211 10.40 14.72 17.51
CA SER A 211 9.33 15.47 18.14
C SER A 211 8.15 15.74 17.20
N PHE A 212 7.03 16.07 17.80
CA PHE A 212 5.89 16.70 17.10
C PHE A 212 5.26 17.76 17.99
N GLU A 213 4.40 18.58 17.40
CA GLU A 213 3.65 19.60 18.14
C GLU A 213 2.15 19.33 18.03
N PHE A 214 1.41 19.81 19.02
CA PHE A 214 -0.04 19.91 18.96
C PHE A 214 -0.53 21.18 19.67
N THR A 215 -1.76 21.59 19.39
CA THR A 215 -2.38 22.77 20.02
C THR A 215 -3.45 22.35 21.01
N ALA A 216 -3.41 22.92 22.22
CA ALA A 216 -4.41 22.68 23.26
C ALA A 216 -4.59 23.94 24.12
N THR A 217 -5.43 23.84 25.16
CA THR A 217 -5.58 24.94 26.16
C THR A 217 -4.28 25.08 26.97
N THR A 218 -3.99 26.31 27.40
CA THR A 218 -2.78 26.58 28.21
C THR A 218 -2.81 25.89 29.58
N GLY A 219 -1.65 25.55 30.09
CA GLY A 219 -1.46 25.05 31.45
C GLY A 219 -1.80 23.58 31.65
N LEU A 220 -1.84 22.77 30.60
CA LEU A 220 -1.96 21.33 30.74
C LEU A 220 -0.66 20.74 31.31
N THR A 221 -0.80 19.82 32.22
CA THR A 221 0.30 19.01 32.78
C THR A 221 0.02 17.55 32.48
N PHE A 222 1.00 16.85 31.95
CA PHE A 222 0.90 15.44 31.59
C PHE A 222 1.65 14.59 32.61
N THR A 223 0.99 13.59 33.17
CA THR A 223 1.57 12.64 34.13
C THR A 223 1.89 11.30 33.48
N ASP A 224 1.11 10.93 32.48
CA ASP A 224 1.39 9.80 31.60
C ASP A 224 1.91 10.30 30.26
N LEU A 225 3.12 9.92 29.90
CA LEU A 225 3.78 10.29 28.66
C LEU A 225 3.54 9.27 27.53
N THR A 226 2.58 8.37 27.70
CA THR A 226 2.20 7.42 26.65
C THR A 226 1.42 8.15 25.55
N VAL A 227 1.93 8.05 24.34
CA VAL A 227 1.31 8.56 23.11
C VAL A 227 0.81 7.37 22.31
N SER A 228 -0.49 7.28 22.09
CA SER A 228 -1.07 6.25 21.24
C SER A 228 -1.70 6.85 19.98
N TYR A 229 -1.63 6.14 18.87
CA TYR A 229 -2.22 6.56 17.60
C TYR A 229 -2.54 5.38 16.69
N GLU A 230 -3.37 5.62 15.70
CA GLU A 230 -3.73 4.64 14.67
C GLU A 230 -3.09 5.01 13.33
N PRO A 231 -1.97 4.39 12.92
CA PRO A 231 -1.34 4.64 11.61
C PRO A 231 -2.28 4.42 10.43
N PHE A 232 -3.20 3.46 10.56
CA PHE A 232 -4.17 3.09 9.54
C PHE A 232 -5.61 3.14 10.09
N PRO A 233 -6.15 4.34 10.36
CA PRO A 233 -7.46 4.49 11.00
C PRO A 233 -8.59 3.93 10.13
N ASP A 234 -9.61 3.37 10.78
CA ASP A 234 -10.80 2.77 10.13
C ASP A 234 -10.51 1.57 9.22
N PHE A 235 -9.34 0.97 9.29
CA PHE A 235 -9.05 -0.24 8.52
C PHE A 235 -10.01 -1.38 8.84
N LYS A 236 -10.59 -1.97 7.79
CA LYS A 236 -11.48 -3.13 7.90
C LYS A 236 -11.03 -4.20 6.90
N PRO A 237 -10.55 -5.35 7.38
CA PRO A 237 -10.09 -6.41 6.50
C PRO A 237 -11.21 -6.96 5.62
N VAL A 238 -10.96 -7.09 4.33
CA VAL A 238 -11.87 -7.70 3.35
C VAL A 238 -11.22 -8.97 2.82
N LYS A 239 -11.87 -10.12 2.99
CA LYS A 239 -11.32 -11.39 2.51
C LYS A 239 -11.32 -11.46 0.97
N PRO A 240 -10.15 -11.57 0.34
CA PRO A 240 -10.06 -11.80 -1.09
C PRO A 240 -10.52 -13.23 -1.43
N LYS A 241 -10.89 -13.47 -2.70
CA LYS A 241 -11.29 -14.79 -3.16
C LYS A 241 -10.18 -15.42 -3.99
N TYR A 242 -9.85 -16.68 -3.67
CA TYR A 242 -9.01 -17.51 -4.53
C TYR A 242 -9.79 -17.95 -5.77
N ILE A 243 -9.09 -18.07 -6.90
CA ILE A 243 -9.66 -18.68 -8.09
C ILE A 243 -9.44 -20.19 -8.00
N SER A 244 -10.54 -20.93 -7.85
CA SER A 244 -10.56 -22.37 -8.02
C SER A 244 -11.02 -22.71 -9.46
N PHE A 245 -10.35 -23.64 -10.11
CA PHE A 245 -10.86 -24.26 -11.31
C PHE A 245 -11.44 -25.62 -10.93
N ALA A 246 -12.69 -25.84 -11.32
CA ALA A 246 -13.30 -27.14 -11.34
C ALA A 246 -12.69 -27.97 -12.49
#